data_14b04ee7e2d51adf450c7d574d12d5f4
#
_entry.id   14b04ee7e2d51adf450c7d574d12d5f4
#
_cell.length_a   1.000
_cell.length_b   1.000
_cell.length_c   1.000
_cell.angle_alpha   90.00
_cell.angle_beta   90.00
_cell.angle_gamma   90.00
#
_symmetry.space_group_name_H-M   'P 1'
#
loop_
_entity.id
_entity.type
_entity.pdbx_description
1 polymer ?
#
loop_
_entity_poly.entity_id
_entity_poly.type
_entity_poly.pdbx_seq_one_letter_code
_entity_poly.pdbx_strand_id
1 'polypeptide(L)'
;MIHIQNVSFTYEQADTPSLKNINLSVKTGECVLLCGKSGCGKTTLIRLLCGMLPDFYNGAFTGSVSVKGIDPVTAPMYEIAKTVGTVFQNPRTQFYTVNTTSEIAFGCENFGMEPKLIQDRVYETADALHINSLLDRNIFQLSGGEKQKIAFASIYAVNPDIYVLDEPSSNLDNHAINELRSILQFLKAHGKTIVIAEHRIRYLKELADRAVYMKEGQIGKEYTMQELDSMSIAERMETGIRPVSLGGFSSIIKEQSESSGDIGADASIQMKDVCFSYTKYKGQPSLTIPEACFPAGTVIAVTGNNGAGKSTLVSVVGGLLKNKKGTVKLNGNIQSAKERLFVSYMVMQEVNHQLFTDSVKEEIVLGVKNPDERALNAVLTKMDIERLKDRHPMTLSGGQKQRVAIAAAV
;
A
#
# COMPACT_ATOMS: atom_id res chain seq x y z
N MET A 1 7.18 -27.21 4.62
CA MET A 1 7.88 -26.05 5.26
C MET A 1 6.95 -25.30 6.21
N ILE A 2 5.80 -24.84 5.73
CA ILE A 2 4.73 -24.26 6.55
C ILE A 2 3.52 -25.18 6.49
N HIS A 3 2.89 -25.47 7.61
CA HIS A 3 1.67 -26.27 7.73
C HIS A 3 0.71 -25.60 8.69
N ILE A 4 -0.50 -25.33 8.21
CA ILE A 4 -1.60 -24.71 8.95
C ILE A 4 -2.79 -25.66 8.85
N GLN A 5 -3.39 -26.04 9.99
CA GLN A 5 -4.51 -26.99 10.04
C GLN A 5 -5.61 -26.45 10.94
N ASN A 6 -6.79 -26.28 10.35
CA ASN A 6 -8.04 -25.87 11.01
C ASN A 6 -7.90 -24.61 11.87
N VAL A 7 -7.05 -23.66 11.45
CA VAL A 7 -6.77 -22.45 12.23
C VAL A 7 -7.91 -21.46 12.14
N SER A 8 -8.39 -21.03 13.28
CA SER A 8 -9.28 -19.88 13.43
C SER A 8 -8.71 -18.89 14.44
N PHE A 9 -8.92 -17.60 14.18
CA PHE A 9 -8.47 -16.53 15.05
C PHE A 9 -9.45 -15.37 15.09
N THR A 10 -9.76 -14.90 16.30
CA THR A 10 -10.61 -13.73 16.56
C THR A 10 -9.86 -12.76 17.44
N TYR A 11 -9.67 -11.51 16.99
CA TYR A 11 -9.08 -10.46 17.82
C TYR A 11 -9.98 -10.18 19.03
N GLU A 12 -9.40 -9.84 20.16
CA GLU A 12 -10.13 -9.60 21.43
C GLU A 12 -11.27 -8.57 21.31
N GLN A 13 -11.07 -7.55 20.46
CA GLN A 13 -12.05 -6.48 20.25
C GLN A 13 -12.96 -6.70 19.03
N ALA A 14 -12.96 -7.89 18.44
CA ALA A 14 -13.73 -8.18 17.24
C ALA A 14 -14.86 -9.20 17.53
N ASP A 15 -16.04 -8.91 17.02
CA ASP A 15 -17.20 -9.80 17.13
C ASP A 15 -17.15 -10.99 16.15
N THR A 16 -16.29 -10.92 15.15
CA THR A 16 -16.20 -11.93 14.10
C THR A 16 -14.77 -12.42 13.89
N PRO A 17 -14.58 -13.72 13.63
CA PRO A 17 -13.26 -14.27 13.34
C PRO A 17 -12.62 -13.65 12.11
N SER A 18 -11.35 -13.26 12.24
CA SER A 18 -10.50 -12.75 11.14
C SER A 18 -9.88 -13.89 10.31
N LEU A 19 -9.70 -15.06 10.92
CA LEU A 19 -9.36 -16.33 10.23
C LEU A 19 -10.39 -17.38 10.65
N LYS A 20 -10.85 -18.20 9.68
CA LYS A 20 -11.90 -19.20 9.88
C LYS A 20 -11.48 -20.49 9.19
N ASN A 21 -11.14 -21.50 9.99
CA ASN A 21 -10.80 -22.84 9.51
C ASN A 21 -9.77 -22.84 8.37
N ILE A 22 -8.66 -22.11 8.55
CA ILE A 22 -7.59 -22.02 7.55
C ILE A 22 -6.82 -23.34 7.51
N ASN A 23 -6.70 -23.87 6.30
CA ASN A 23 -5.85 -25.01 5.99
C ASN A 23 -4.92 -24.60 4.83
N LEU A 24 -3.60 -24.60 5.08
CA LEU A 24 -2.61 -24.16 4.09
C LEU A 24 -1.29 -24.90 4.32
N SER A 25 -0.70 -25.40 3.24
CA SER A 25 0.65 -25.94 3.25
C SER A 25 1.53 -25.20 2.24
N VAL A 26 2.73 -24.81 2.63
CA VAL A 26 3.72 -24.18 1.75
C VAL A 26 4.99 -25.04 1.74
N LYS A 27 5.47 -25.37 0.53
CA LYS A 27 6.67 -26.17 0.33
C LYS A 27 7.93 -25.31 0.49
N THR A 28 9.06 -25.95 0.73
CA THR A 28 10.38 -25.29 0.72
C THR A 28 10.67 -24.71 -0.66
N GLY A 29 11.15 -23.47 -0.72
CA GLY A 29 11.46 -22.76 -1.96
C GLY A 29 10.24 -22.27 -2.74
N GLU A 30 9.03 -22.50 -2.24
CA GLU A 30 7.80 -22.06 -2.90
C GLU A 30 7.54 -20.56 -2.62
N CYS A 31 7.08 -19.85 -3.65
CA CYS A 31 6.58 -18.49 -3.57
C CYS A 31 5.05 -18.48 -3.67
N VAL A 32 4.37 -18.21 -2.57
CA VAL A 32 2.91 -18.20 -2.47
C VAL A 32 2.38 -16.77 -2.37
N LEU A 33 1.49 -16.39 -3.28
CA LEU A 33 0.77 -15.13 -3.25
C LEU A 33 -0.54 -15.29 -2.47
N LEU A 34 -0.74 -14.50 -1.43
CA LEU A 34 -2.04 -14.33 -0.76
C LEU A 34 -2.78 -13.15 -1.41
N CYS A 35 -3.93 -13.39 -2.02
CA CYS A 35 -4.72 -12.37 -2.70
C CYS A 35 -6.17 -12.35 -2.19
N GLY A 36 -6.90 -11.26 -2.46
CA GLY A 36 -8.28 -11.04 -2.02
C GLY A 36 -8.52 -9.59 -1.61
N LYS A 37 -9.78 -9.24 -1.32
CA LYS A 37 -10.17 -7.88 -0.92
C LYS A 37 -9.47 -7.44 0.37
N SER A 38 -9.38 -6.13 0.59
CA SER A 38 -8.90 -5.59 1.88
C SER A 38 -9.79 -6.10 3.02
N GLY A 39 -9.16 -6.45 4.16
CA GLY A 39 -9.86 -6.98 5.33
C GLY A 39 -10.25 -8.47 5.24
N CYS A 40 -9.87 -9.22 4.20
CA CYS A 40 -10.19 -10.64 4.08
C CYS A 40 -9.33 -11.60 4.94
N GLY A 41 -8.40 -11.08 5.75
CA GLY A 41 -7.59 -11.88 6.67
C GLY A 41 -6.12 -12.08 6.28
N LYS A 42 -5.62 -11.55 5.13
CA LYS A 42 -4.22 -11.71 4.68
C LYS A 42 -3.19 -11.30 5.73
N THR A 43 -3.29 -10.07 6.23
CA THR A 43 -2.40 -9.54 7.27
C THR A 43 -2.47 -10.35 8.56
N THR A 44 -3.65 -10.87 8.93
CA THR A 44 -3.81 -11.74 10.10
C THR A 44 -3.07 -13.06 9.91
N LEU A 45 -3.13 -13.65 8.71
CA LEU A 45 -2.38 -14.86 8.38
C LEU A 45 -0.86 -14.60 8.37
N ILE A 46 -0.41 -13.47 7.85
CA ILE A 46 0.99 -13.00 7.93
C ILE A 46 1.45 -12.92 9.40
N ARG A 47 0.67 -12.24 10.25
CA ARG A 47 0.96 -12.10 11.68
C ARG A 47 1.06 -13.43 12.42
N LEU A 48 0.24 -14.40 12.05
CA LEU A 48 0.31 -15.76 12.58
C LEU A 48 1.66 -16.42 12.26
N LEU A 49 2.07 -16.34 10.99
CA LEU A 49 3.35 -16.94 10.54
C LEU A 49 4.58 -16.30 11.20
N CYS A 50 4.46 -15.05 11.62
CA CYS A 50 5.54 -14.29 12.27
C CYS A 50 5.54 -14.43 13.80
N GLY A 51 4.65 -15.25 14.39
CA GLY A 51 4.56 -15.42 15.85
C GLY A 51 3.98 -14.22 16.60
N MET A 52 3.24 -13.33 15.91
CA MET A 52 2.63 -12.17 16.54
C MET A 52 1.24 -12.46 17.12
N LEU A 53 0.68 -13.63 16.85
CA LEU A 53 -0.60 -14.09 17.36
C LEU A 53 -0.38 -15.31 18.26
N PRO A 54 -1.09 -15.44 19.36
CA PRO A 54 -2.09 -14.49 19.90
C PRO A 54 -1.50 -13.41 20.83
N ASP A 55 -0.21 -13.50 21.21
CA ASP A 55 0.36 -12.76 22.34
C ASP A 55 0.55 -11.26 22.08
N PHE A 56 1.10 -10.88 20.91
CA PHE A 56 1.31 -9.47 20.60
C PHE A 56 0.00 -8.78 20.17
N TYR A 57 -0.81 -9.49 19.40
CA TYR A 57 -2.17 -9.09 19.08
C TYR A 57 -3.13 -10.08 19.75
N ASN A 58 -3.65 -9.71 20.90
CA ASN A 58 -4.50 -10.56 21.72
C ASN A 58 -5.73 -11.06 20.99
N GLY A 59 -6.09 -12.33 21.22
CA GLY A 59 -7.25 -12.95 20.62
C GLY A 59 -7.39 -14.44 20.92
N ALA A 60 -8.54 -14.99 20.55
CA ALA A 60 -8.82 -16.41 20.66
C ALA A 60 -8.28 -17.16 19.44
N PHE A 61 -7.40 -18.12 19.67
CA PHE A 61 -6.77 -18.97 18.68
C PHE A 61 -7.23 -20.42 18.82
N THR A 62 -7.47 -21.10 17.70
CA THR A 62 -7.72 -22.55 17.63
C THR A 62 -7.04 -23.15 16.40
N GLY A 63 -6.81 -24.46 16.42
CA GLY A 63 -6.12 -25.19 15.35
C GLY A 63 -4.63 -25.39 15.65
N SER A 64 -3.85 -25.72 14.63
CA SER A 64 -2.39 -25.92 14.75
C SER A 64 -1.65 -25.28 13.58
N VAL A 65 -0.45 -24.78 13.88
CA VAL A 65 0.43 -24.17 12.89
C VAL A 65 1.87 -24.62 13.13
N SER A 66 2.59 -24.90 12.08
CA SER A 66 4.01 -25.26 12.14
C SER A 66 4.77 -24.54 11.03
N VAL A 67 5.84 -23.86 11.40
CA VAL A 67 6.74 -23.15 10.51
C VAL A 67 8.13 -23.75 10.66
N LYS A 68 8.56 -24.57 9.70
CA LYS A 68 9.83 -25.33 9.77
C LYS A 68 9.95 -26.20 11.06
N GLY A 69 8.81 -26.75 11.51
CA GLY A 69 8.75 -27.57 12.74
C GLY A 69 8.58 -26.78 14.03
N ILE A 70 8.64 -25.46 14.00
CA ILE A 70 8.40 -24.57 15.13
C ILE A 70 6.92 -24.17 15.14
N ASP A 71 6.28 -24.19 16.28
CA ASP A 71 4.93 -23.65 16.47
C ASP A 71 5.03 -22.13 16.81
N PRO A 72 4.64 -21.23 15.89
CA PRO A 72 4.77 -19.79 16.12
C PRO A 72 3.82 -19.24 17.19
N VAL A 73 2.84 -20.03 17.65
CA VAL A 73 1.90 -19.64 18.70
C VAL A 73 2.49 -19.81 20.10
N THR A 74 3.35 -20.81 20.26
CA THR A 74 3.90 -21.18 21.59
C THR A 74 5.40 -20.94 21.71
N ALA A 75 6.13 -20.87 20.58
CA ALA A 75 7.56 -20.66 20.59
C ALA A 75 7.92 -19.20 20.95
N PRO A 76 9.05 -18.99 21.62
CA PRO A 76 9.58 -17.65 21.85
C PRO A 76 9.79 -16.90 20.52
N MET A 77 9.42 -15.62 20.47
CA MET A 77 9.46 -14.81 19.24
C MET A 77 10.86 -14.76 18.59
N TYR A 78 11.94 -14.82 19.38
CA TYR A 78 13.31 -14.83 18.86
C TYR A 78 13.65 -16.10 18.04
N GLU A 79 13.03 -17.25 18.36
CA GLU A 79 13.21 -18.48 17.58
C GLU A 79 12.50 -18.38 16.22
N ILE A 80 11.31 -17.83 16.20
CA ILE A 80 10.59 -17.55 14.96
C ILE A 80 11.37 -16.55 14.12
N ALA A 81 11.85 -15.45 14.69
CA ALA A 81 12.57 -14.40 13.99
C ALA A 81 13.89 -14.87 13.33
N LYS A 82 14.51 -15.97 13.82
CA LYS A 82 15.66 -16.62 13.14
C LYS A 82 15.24 -17.35 11.85
N THR A 83 13.99 -17.81 11.80
CA THR A 83 13.48 -18.67 10.72
C THR A 83 12.66 -17.88 9.72
N VAL A 84 11.91 -16.90 10.19
CA VAL A 84 10.97 -16.08 9.42
C VAL A 84 11.41 -14.62 9.44
N GLY A 85 11.79 -14.12 8.28
CA GLY A 85 12.04 -12.68 8.06
C GLY A 85 10.76 -12.00 7.57
N THR A 86 10.38 -10.89 8.21
CA THR A 86 9.11 -10.22 7.93
C THR A 86 9.34 -8.82 7.39
N VAL A 87 8.69 -8.48 6.26
CA VAL A 87 8.63 -7.11 5.74
C VAL A 87 7.19 -6.61 5.86
N PHE A 88 7.00 -5.56 6.66
CA PHE A 88 5.69 -4.96 6.89
C PHE A 88 5.31 -3.96 5.79
N GLN A 89 4.02 -3.68 5.68
CA GLN A 89 3.44 -2.72 4.73
C GLN A 89 4.08 -1.32 4.82
N ASN A 90 4.40 -0.87 6.02
CA ASN A 90 5.08 0.40 6.25
C ASN A 90 6.50 0.15 6.79
N PRO A 91 7.55 0.26 5.96
CA PRO A 91 8.93 0.03 6.41
C PRO A 91 9.38 0.98 7.53
N ARG A 92 8.75 2.16 7.66
CA ARG A 92 9.10 3.12 8.72
C ARG A 92 8.82 2.60 10.13
N THR A 93 7.85 1.71 10.29
CA THR A 93 7.52 1.12 11.60
C THR A 93 8.45 -0.02 11.98
N GLN A 94 9.35 -0.40 11.08
CA GLN A 94 10.28 -1.52 11.24
C GLN A 94 11.68 -1.05 11.65
N PHE A 95 12.02 0.22 11.45
CA PHE A 95 13.35 0.76 11.73
C PHE A 95 13.54 1.11 13.21
N TYR A 96 14.64 0.66 13.77
CA TYR A 96 15.06 0.94 15.15
C TYR A 96 16.24 1.91 15.24
N THR A 97 17.03 2.03 14.17
CA THR A 97 18.21 2.89 14.14
C THR A 97 18.02 4.07 13.20
N VAL A 98 18.93 5.05 13.27
CA VAL A 98 18.95 6.22 12.39
C VAL A 98 19.86 6.02 11.19
N ASN A 99 20.86 5.15 11.33
CA ASN A 99 21.88 4.85 10.31
C ASN A 99 21.55 3.55 9.59
N THR A 100 21.67 3.54 8.28
CA THR A 100 21.35 2.38 7.43
C THR A 100 22.26 1.18 7.69
N THR A 101 23.56 1.39 7.91
CA THR A 101 24.52 0.32 8.21
C THR A 101 24.18 -0.34 9.54
N SER A 102 23.89 0.46 10.58
CA SER A 102 23.44 -0.04 11.87
C SER A 102 22.11 -0.79 11.78
N GLU A 103 21.19 -0.34 10.92
CA GLU A 103 19.92 -1.02 10.72
C GLU A 103 20.08 -2.40 10.08
N ILE A 104 21.00 -2.52 9.12
CA ILE A 104 21.32 -3.83 8.50
C ILE A 104 21.97 -4.76 9.53
N ALA A 105 22.83 -4.24 10.39
CA ALA A 105 23.51 -4.99 11.44
C ALA A 105 22.58 -5.41 12.59
N PHE A 106 21.53 -4.64 12.87
CA PHE A 106 20.69 -4.72 14.06
C PHE A 106 20.17 -6.13 14.38
N GLY A 107 19.65 -6.85 13.38
CA GLY A 107 19.18 -8.23 13.57
C GLY A 107 20.31 -9.19 13.96
N CYS A 108 21.47 -9.06 13.33
CA CYS A 108 22.65 -9.88 13.63
C CYS A 108 23.20 -9.61 15.04
N GLU A 109 23.21 -8.35 15.48
CA GLU A 109 23.60 -7.94 16.83
C GLU A 109 22.66 -8.55 17.88
N ASN A 110 21.34 -8.48 17.66
CA ASN A 110 20.34 -9.05 18.57
C ASN A 110 20.45 -10.59 18.70
N PHE A 111 20.95 -11.25 17.67
CA PHE A 111 21.24 -12.69 17.74
C PHE A 111 22.61 -13.02 18.31
N GLY A 112 23.39 -12.03 18.77
CA GLY A 112 24.67 -12.22 19.42
C GLY A 112 25.77 -12.74 18.48
N MET A 113 25.73 -12.37 17.19
CA MET A 113 26.79 -12.72 16.23
C MET A 113 28.10 -12.02 16.60
N GLU A 114 29.23 -12.64 16.29
CA GLU A 114 30.55 -12.06 16.44
C GLU A 114 30.70 -10.77 15.63
N PRO A 115 31.29 -9.66 16.16
CA PRO A 115 31.37 -8.36 15.51
C PRO A 115 31.97 -8.41 14.10
N LYS A 116 33.01 -9.24 13.89
CA LYS A 116 33.61 -9.41 12.57
C LYS A 116 32.63 -10.02 11.56
N LEU A 117 31.90 -11.05 12.01
CA LEU A 117 30.88 -11.70 11.17
C LEU A 117 29.73 -10.76 10.84
N ILE A 118 29.33 -9.89 11.77
CA ILE A 118 28.31 -8.86 11.52
C ILE A 118 28.79 -7.91 10.41
N GLN A 119 30.03 -7.45 10.49
CA GLN A 119 30.62 -6.58 9.48
C GLN A 119 30.63 -7.24 8.10
N ASP A 120 31.10 -8.47 8.01
CA ASP A 120 31.14 -9.25 6.77
C ASP A 120 29.70 -9.42 6.21
N ARG A 121 28.73 -9.77 7.04
CA ARG A 121 27.31 -9.91 6.67
C ARG A 121 26.69 -8.61 6.15
N VAL A 122 27.02 -7.46 6.73
CA VAL A 122 26.53 -6.16 6.26
C VAL A 122 27.03 -5.87 4.85
N TYR A 123 28.33 -6.06 4.59
CA TYR A 123 28.91 -5.84 3.26
C TYR A 123 28.41 -6.84 2.23
N GLU A 124 28.37 -8.13 2.56
CA GLU A 124 27.79 -9.18 1.70
C GLU A 124 26.33 -8.84 1.33
N THR A 125 25.54 -8.37 2.30
CA THR A 125 24.16 -7.96 2.09
C THR A 125 24.09 -6.74 1.16
N ALA A 126 24.95 -5.75 1.37
CA ALA A 126 24.97 -4.55 0.56
C ALA A 126 25.36 -4.85 -0.89
N ASP A 127 26.31 -5.76 -1.11
CA ASP A 127 26.71 -6.23 -2.44
C ASP A 127 25.58 -7.03 -3.12
N ALA A 128 25.02 -8.03 -2.41
CA ALA A 128 23.98 -8.91 -2.94
C ALA A 128 22.70 -8.15 -3.36
N LEU A 129 22.34 -7.11 -2.62
CA LEU A 129 21.16 -6.30 -2.88
C LEU A 129 21.46 -4.99 -3.65
N HIS A 130 22.72 -4.78 -4.05
CA HIS A 130 23.19 -3.59 -4.78
C HIS A 130 22.85 -2.27 -4.07
N ILE A 131 23.10 -2.20 -2.76
CA ILE A 131 22.80 -1.05 -1.90
C ILE A 131 24.03 -0.40 -1.26
N ASN A 132 25.23 -0.65 -1.75
CA ASN A 132 26.47 -0.08 -1.23
C ASN A 132 26.43 1.44 -1.10
N SER A 133 25.78 2.13 -2.06
CA SER A 133 25.61 3.58 -2.04
C SER A 133 24.65 4.08 -0.95
N LEU A 134 23.94 3.19 -0.28
CA LEU A 134 23.02 3.51 0.81
C LEU A 134 23.64 3.28 2.19
N LEU A 135 24.83 2.69 2.30
CA LEU A 135 25.51 2.52 3.58
C LEU A 135 25.83 3.89 4.19
N ASP A 136 25.89 3.95 5.49
CA ASP A 136 26.22 5.12 6.33
C ASP A 136 25.33 6.35 6.09
N ARG A 137 24.13 6.14 5.57
CA ARG A 137 23.12 7.20 5.36
C ARG A 137 22.13 7.30 6.51
N ASN A 138 21.54 8.48 6.64
CA ASN A 138 20.42 8.68 7.54
C ASN A 138 19.13 8.14 6.91
N ILE A 139 18.47 7.18 7.58
CA ILE A 139 17.24 6.51 7.11
C ILE A 139 16.10 7.49 6.83
N PHE A 140 16.00 8.58 7.61
CA PHE A 140 14.94 9.58 7.42
C PHE A 140 15.07 10.37 6.12
N GLN A 141 16.27 10.45 5.55
CA GLN A 141 16.56 11.15 4.30
C GLN A 141 16.32 10.26 3.06
N LEU A 142 16.11 8.95 3.24
CA LEU A 142 15.90 8.01 2.15
C LEU A 142 14.50 8.18 1.53
N SER A 143 14.42 7.94 0.23
CA SER A 143 13.15 7.74 -0.50
C SER A 143 12.40 6.50 -0.01
N GLY A 144 11.12 6.37 -0.38
CA GLY A 144 10.33 5.19 -0.02
C GLY A 144 10.91 3.87 -0.55
N GLY A 145 11.42 3.86 -1.79
CA GLY A 145 12.08 2.69 -2.38
C GLY A 145 13.39 2.32 -1.69
N GLU A 146 14.24 3.32 -1.38
CA GLU A 146 15.48 3.10 -0.63
C GLU A 146 15.20 2.55 0.78
N LYS A 147 14.17 3.08 1.48
CA LYS A 147 13.73 2.53 2.77
C LYS A 147 13.30 1.07 2.66
N GLN A 148 12.56 0.72 1.61
CA GLN A 148 12.16 -0.65 1.38
C GLN A 148 13.38 -1.59 1.19
N LYS A 149 14.38 -1.14 0.43
CA LYS A 149 15.64 -1.89 0.26
C LYS A 149 16.37 -2.11 1.58
N ILE A 150 16.47 -1.08 2.44
CA ILE A 150 17.08 -1.22 3.77
C ILE A 150 16.29 -2.17 4.66
N ALA A 151 14.94 -2.12 4.63
CA ALA A 151 14.11 -3.07 5.36
C ALA A 151 14.31 -4.52 4.88
N PHE A 152 14.49 -4.75 3.58
CA PHE A 152 14.87 -6.06 3.07
C PHE A 152 16.29 -6.45 3.49
N ALA A 153 17.23 -5.52 3.44
CA ALA A 153 18.61 -5.76 3.79
C ALA A 153 18.78 -6.16 5.27
N SER A 154 18.07 -5.50 6.18
CA SER A 154 18.14 -5.83 7.62
C SER A 154 17.65 -7.27 7.90
N ILE A 155 16.66 -7.73 7.14
CA ILE A 155 16.16 -9.10 7.24
C ILE A 155 17.11 -10.08 6.54
N TYR A 156 17.59 -9.72 5.34
CA TYR A 156 18.48 -10.59 4.56
C TYR A 156 19.82 -10.83 5.28
N ALA A 157 20.34 -9.86 6.01
CA ALA A 157 21.56 -10.01 6.81
C ALA A 157 21.47 -11.15 7.83
N VAL A 158 20.29 -11.37 8.41
CA VAL A 158 20.01 -12.50 9.33
C VAL A 158 19.92 -13.84 8.58
N ASN A 159 19.62 -13.82 7.27
CA ASN A 159 19.51 -14.96 6.37
C ASN A 159 18.41 -15.99 6.76
N PRO A 160 17.17 -15.59 7.02
CA PRO A 160 16.10 -16.51 7.34
C PRO A 160 15.78 -17.44 6.15
N ASP A 161 15.11 -18.58 6.42
CA ASP A 161 14.70 -19.50 5.37
C ASP A 161 13.37 -19.12 4.73
N ILE A 162 12.55 -18.38 5.45
CA ILE A 162 11.18 -17.98 5.05
C ILE A 162 11.09 -16.47 5.08
N TYR A 163 10.57 -15.89 4.00
CA TYR A 163 10.26 -14.46 3.89
C TYR A 163 8.75 -14.27 3.83
N VAL A 164 8.22 -13.49 4.75
CA VAL A 164 6.79 -13.17 4.85
C VAL A 164 6.59 -11.67 4.64
N LEU A 165 5.79 -11.30 3.65
CA LEU A 165 5.71 -9.94 3.15
C LEU A 165 4.25 -9.47 3.15
N ASP A 166 3.97 -8.34 3.80
CA ASP A 166 2.63 -7.74 3.84
C ASP A 166 2.59 -6.47 3.00
N GLU A 167 1.98 -6.55 1.82
CA GLU A 167 1.81 -5.46 0.84
C GLU A 167 3.09 -4.62 0.58
N PRO A 168 4.23 -5.25 0.30
CA PRO A 168 5.52 -4.55 0.21
C PRO A 168 5.60 -3.54 -0.92
N SER A 169 4.68 -3.59 -1.91
CA SER A 169 4.65 -2.65 -3.04
C SER A 169 3.74 -1.43 -2.82
N SER A 170 3.02 -1.33 -1.70
CA SER A 170 1.93 -0.37 -1.50
C SER A 170 2.32 1.10 -1.75
N ASN A 171 3.53 1.51 -1.35
CA ASN A 171 4.02 2.89 -1.43
C ASN A 171 5.12 3.08 -2.49
N LEU A 172 5.34 2.09 -3.37
CA LEU A 172 6.40 2.10 -4.35
C LEU A 172 5.92 2.59 -5.72
N ASP A 173 6.79 3.31 -6.42
CA ASP A 173 6.63 3.59 -7.84
C ASP A 173 7.08 2.40 -8.70
N ASN A 174 6.92 2.50 -10.02
CA ASN A 174 7.23 1.40 -10.93
C ASN A 174 8.71 1.01 -10.91
N HIS A 175 9.62 1.96 -10.71
CA HIS A 175 11.05 1.68 -10.63
C HIS A 175 11.35 0.85 -9.37
N ALA A 176 10.89 1.30 -8.21
CA ALA A 176 11.08 0.61 -6.94
C ALA A 176 10.38 -0.77 -6.92
N ILE A 177 9.25 -0.95 -7.63
CA ILE A 177 8.61 -2.27 -7.79
C ILE A 177 9.50 -3.22 -8.61
N ASN A 178 10.15 -2.74 -9.67
CA ASN A 178 11.06 -3.58 -10.43
C ASN A 178 12.28 -4.00 -9.60
N GLU A 179 12.80 -3.12 -8.77
CA GLU A 179 13.86 -3.43 -7.82
C GLU A 179 13.41 -4.46 -6.78
N LEU A 180 12.20 -4.29 -6.20
CA LEU A 180 11.59 -5.28 -5.31
C LEU A 180 11.46 -6.65 -5.98
N ARG A 181 10.98 -6.67 -7.25
CA ARG A 181 10.90 -7.90 -8.03
C ARG A 181 12.26 -8.58 -8.15
N SER A 182 13.33 -7.84 -8.45
CA SER A 182 14.69 -8.38 -8.57
C SER A 182 15.16 -8.99 -7.25
N ILE A 183 14.90 -8.35 -6.10
CA ILE A 183 15.21 -8.89 -4.78
C ILE A 183 14.47 -10.22 -4.54
N LEU A 184 13.18 -10.28 -4.84
CA LEU A 184 12.39 -11.49 -4.65
C LEU A 184 12.81 -12.62 -5.58
N GLN A 185 13.18 -12.31 -6.83
CA GLN A 185 13.77 -13.28 -7.76
C GLN A 185 15.09 -13.84 -7.24
N PHE A 186 15.93 -12.97 -6.71
CA PHE A 186 17.20 -13.36 -6.07
C PHE A 186 16.96 -14.30 -4.89
N LEU A 187 16.04 -13.99 -3.96
CA LEU A 187 15.69 -14.84 -2.84
C LEU A 187 15.19 -16.22 -3.29
N LYS A 188 14.28 -16.24 -4.27
CA LYS A 188 13.72 -17.47 -4.82
C LYS A 188 14.79 -18.34 -5.48
N ALA A 189 15.71 -17.74 -6.23
CA ALA A 189 16.85 -18.45 -6.85
C ALA A 189 17.79 -19.07 -5.80
N HIS A 190 17.85 -18.51 -4.59
CA HIS A 190 18.60 -19.07 -3.45
C HIS A 190 17.76 -20.04 -2.60
N GLY A 191 16.66 -20.54 -3.11
CA GLY A 191 15.83 -21.56 -2.46
C GLY A 191 15.03 -21.06 -1.26
N LYS A 192 14.91 -19.74 -1.07
CA LYS A 192 14.11 -19.17 0.03
C LYS A 192 12.63 -19.35 -0.23
N THR A 193 11.87 -19.64 0.83
CA THR A 193 10.41 -19.73 0.79
C THR A 193 9.81 -18.35 0.98
N ILE A 194 8.82 -17.99 0.15
CA ILE A 194 8.23 -16.64 0.16
C ILE A 194 6.71 -16.74 0.31
N VAL A 195 6.14 -16.06 1.29
CA VAL A 195 4.70 -15.84 1.42
C VAL A 195 4.44 -14.36 1.33
N ILE A 196 3.70 -13.93 0.34
CA ILE A 196 3.47 -12.52 0.05
C ILE A 196 1.99 -12.20 -0.05
N ALA A 197 1.49 -11.32 0.83
CA ALA A 197 0.17 -10.72 0.69
C ALA A 197 0.28 -9.48 -0.21
N GLU A 198 -0.49 -9.42 -1.29
CA GLU A 198 -0.34 -8.34 -2.26
C GLU A 198 -1.64 -8.05 -3.03
N HIS A 199 -1.84 -6.77 -3.36
CA HIS A 199 -2.89 -6.29 -4.26
C HIS A 199 -2.37 -5.97 -5.65
N ARG A 200 -1.11 -5.55 -5.79
CA ARG A 200 -0.45 -5.20 -7.07
C ARG A 200 0.28 -6.42 -7.63
N ILE A 201 -0.46 -7.42 -8.09
CA ILE A 201 0.06 -8.76 -8.41
C ILE A 201 0.86 -8.87 -9.71
N ARG A 202 0.84 -7.84 -10.57
CA ARG A 202 1.46 -7.90 -11.90
C ARG A 202 2.96 -8.26 -11.88
N TYR A 203 3.72 -7.69 -10.95
CA TYR A 203 5.16 -7.94 -10.86
C TYR A 203 5.51 -9.35 -10.34
N LEU A 204 4.51 -10.06 -9.77
CA LEU A 204 4.63 -11.43 -9.27
C LEU A 204 4.29 -12.49 -10.30
N LYS A 205 3.87 -12.12 -11.52
CA LYS A 205 3.39 -13.05 -12.57
C LYS A 205 4.34 -14.23 -12.82
N GLU A 206 5.63 -13.97 -12.89
CA GLU A 206 6.66 -14.98 -13.18
C GLU A 206 7.38 -15.46 -11.90
N LEU A 207 7.03 -14.91 -10.76
CA LEU A 207 7.68 -15.18 -9.48
C LEU A 207 6.87 -16.13 -8.61
N ALA A 208 5.56 -15.87 -8.47
CA ALA A 208 4.68 -16.69 -7.64
C ALA A 208 4.39 -18.04 -8.32
N ASP A 209 4.49 -19.12 -7.57
CA ASP A 209 4.18 -20.47 -8.05
C ASP A 209 2.67 -20.71 -8.08
N ARG A 210 1.95 -20.17 -7.08
CA ARG A 210 0.49 -20.17 -7.00
C ARG A 210 -0.01 -18.98 -6.20
N ALA A 211 -1.31 -18.72 -6.33
CA ALA A 211 -2.02 -17.73 -5.55
C ALA A 211 -3.13 -18.39 -4.73
N VAL A 212 -3.22 -17.98 -3.46
CA VAL A 212 -4.24 -18.39 -2.51
C VAL A 212 -5.22 -17.25 -2.34
N TYR A 213 -6.46 -17.45 -2.82
CA TYR A 213 -7.52 -16.45 -2.70
C TYR A 213 -8.18 -16.54 -1.34
N MET A 214 -8.22 -15.44 -0.63
CA MET A 214 -8.87 -15.29 0.67
C MET A 214 -10.13 -14.44 0.58
N LYS A 215 -11.20 -14.89 1.22
CA LYS A 215 -12.48 -14.20 1.34
C LYS A 215 -13.04 -14.38 2.76
N GLU A 216 -13.36 -13.28 3.44
CA GLU A 216 -14.03 -13.27 4.74
C GLU A 216 -13.37 -14.18 5.80
N GLY A 217 -12.04 -14.21 5.83
CA GLY A 217 -11.26 -15.00 6.77
C GLY A 217 -11.06 -16.47 6.37
N GLN A 218 -11.47 -16.88 5.18
CA GLN A 218 -11.35 -18.25 4.67
C GLN A 218 -10.48 -18.30 3.42
N ILE A 219 -9.86 -19.45 3.16
CA ILE A 219 -9.28 -19.78 1.85
C ILE A 219 -10.42 -20.26 0.96
N GLY A 220 -10.71 -19.50 -0.11
CA GLY A 220 -11.76 -19.82 -1.06
C GLY A 220 -11.28 -20.77 -2.16
N LYS A 221 -10.21 -20.40 -2.84
CA LYS A 221 -9.65 -21.17 -3.97
C LYS A 221 -8.15 -20.89 -4.13
N GLU A 222 -7.43 -21.86 -4.62
CA GLU A 222 -6.06 -21.69 -5.11
C GLU A 222 -6.08 -21.55 -6.64
N TYR A 223 -5.22 -20.70 -7.14
CA TYR A 223 -5.06 -20.41 -8.57
C TYR A 223 -3.62 -20.56 -8.99
N THR A 224 -3.39 -21.08 -10.17
CA THR A 224 -2.14 -20.87 -10.90
C THR A 224 -2.05 -19.42 -11.38
N MET A 225 -0.86 -18.91 -11.66
CA MET A 225 -0.71 -17.56 -12.21
C MET A 225 -1.32 -17.43 -13.63
N GLN A 226 -1.43 -18.53 -14.36
CA GLN A 226 -2.11 -18.59 -15.68
C GLN A 226 -3.62 -18.45 -15.53
N GLU A 227 -4.25 -19.14 -14.57
CA GLU A 227 -5.68 -18.98 -14.28
C GLU A 227 -5.99 -17.54 -13.84
N LEU A 228 -5.15 -16.93 -13.02
CA LEU A 228 -5.31 -15.52 -12.67
C LEU A 228 -5.19 -14.59 -13.89
N ASP A 229 -4.30 -14.87 -14.83
CA ASP A 229 -4.15 -14.04 -16.04
C ASP A 229 -5.36 -14.14 -16.97
N SER A 230 -5.95 -15.34 -17.08
CA SER A 230 -7.13 -15.62 -17.91
C SER A 230 -8.48 -15.22 -17.28
N MET A 231 -8.47 -14.75 -16.03
CA MET A 231 -9.67 -14.37 -15.28
C MET A 231 -10.46 -13.26 -16.00
N SER A 232 -11.77 -13.42 -16.14
CA SER A 232 -12.66 -12.44 -16.76
C SER A 232 -12.78 -11.17 -15.90
N ILE A 233 -13.26 -10.08 -16.51
CA ILE A 233 -13.49 -8.80 -15.80
C ILE A 233 -14.54 -8.99 -14.70
N ALA A 234 -15.62 -9.76 -14.96
CA ALA A 234 -16.68 -10.02 -14.01
C ALA A 234 -16.15 -10.76 -12.76
N GLU A 235 -15.35 -11.82 -12.96
CA GLU A 235 -14.71 -12.55 -11.87
C GLU A 235 -13.74 -11.68 -11.08
N ARG A 236 -12.98 -10.77 -11.74
CA ARG A 236 -12.10 -9.82 -11.08
C ARG A 236 -12.87 -8.83 -10.21
N MET A 237 -14.01 -8.33 -10.69
CA MET A 237 -14.87 -7.43 -9.91
C MET A 237 -15.45 -8.13 -8.68
N GLU A 238 -15.86 -9.38 -8.81
CA GLU A 238 -16.39 -10.17 -7.69
C GLU A 238 -15.30 -10.45 -6.66
N THR A 239 -14.16 -10.98 -7.10
CA THR A 239 -13.04 -11.37 -6.22
C THR A 239 -12.23 -10.21 -5.70
N GLY A 240 -12.22 -9.06 -6.38
CA GLY A 240 -11.36 -7.91 -6.10
C GLY A 240 -9.89 -8.16 -6.50
N ILE A 241 -9.60 -9.20 -7.26
CA ILE A 241 -8.24 -9.51 -7.74
C ILE A 241 -7.89 -8.61 -8.93
N ARG A 242 -6.79 -7.89 -8.83
CA ARG A 242 -6.31 -7.03 -9.91
C ARG A 242 -5.76 -7.85 -11.10
N PRO A 243 -5.71 -7.28 -12.31
CA PRO A 243 -5.18 -7.98 -13.46
C PRO A 243 -3.68 -8.26 -13.33
N VAL A 244 -3.25 -9.43 -13.78
CA VAL A 244 -1.85 -9.83 -13.87
C VAL A 244 -1.20 -9.23 -15.11
N SER A 245 -1.95 -9.15 -16.23
CA SER A 245 -1.54 -8.47 -17.46
C SER A 245 -2.60 -7.47 -17.92
N LEU A 246 -2.18 -6.47 -18.73
CA LEU A 246 -3.07 -5.44 -19.25
C LEU A 246 -3.56 -5.73 -20.67
N GLY A 247 -3.10 -6.81 -21.32
CA GLY A 247 -3.41 -7.12 -22.72
C GLY A 247 -4.90 -7.22 -23.04
N GLY A 248 -5.72 -7.75 -22.11
CA GLY A 248 -7.18 -7.87 -22.28
C GLY A 248 -7.98 -6.57 -22.14
N PHE A 249 -7.34 -5.47 -21.73
CA PHE A 249 -8.03 -4.18 -21.51
C PHE A 249 -7.86 -3.18 -22.65
N SER A 250 -7.05 -3.50 -23.66
CA SER A 250 -6.72 -2.59 -24.76
C SER A 250 -7.94 -2.22 -25.63
N SER A 251 -8.91 -3.13 -25.78
CA SER A 251 -10.17 -2.88 -26.53
C SER A 251 -11.08 -1.91 -25.78
N ILE A 252 -11.19 -2.05 -24.45
CA ILE A 252 -12.04 -1.18 -23.61
C ILE A 252 -11.52 0.26 -23.61
N ILE A 253 -10.20 0.44 -23.61
CA ILE A 253 -9.57 1.76 -23.64
C ILE A 253 -9.81 2.45 -24.97
N LYS A 254 -9.83 1.72 -26.09
CA LYS A 254 -10.10 2.27 -27.43
C LYS A 254 -11.54 2.75 -27.60
N GLU A 255 -12.53 1.97 -27.15
CA GLU A 255 -13.95 2.34 -27.23
C GLU A 255 -14.27 3.62 -26.43
N GLN A 256 -13.59 3.86 -25.32
CA GLN A 256 -13.79 5.07 -24.50
C GLN A 256 -13.07 6.31 -25.06
N SER A 257 -11.96 6.15 -25.79
CA SER A 257 -11.24 7.29 -26.41
C SER A 257 -11.95 7.86 -27.62
N GLU A 258 -12.79 7.10 -28.30
CA GLU A 258 -13.58 7.58 -29.46
C GLU A 258 -14.85 8.36 -29.06
N SER A 259 -15.27 8.29 -27.80
CA SER A 259 -16.45 8.99 -27.28
C SER A 259 -16.17 10.35 -26.66
N SER A 260 -14.93 10.80 -26.58
CA SER A 260 -14.57 12.14 -26.13
C SER A 260 -14.80 13.16 -27.23
N GLY A 261 -16.07 13.57 -27.38
CA GLY A 261 -16.45 14.71 -28.21
C GLY A 261 -15.75 15.98 -27.76
N ASP A 262 -15.63 16.92 -28.68
CA ASP A 262 -15.00 18.23 -28.52
C ASP A 262 -15.58 18.97 -27.28
N ILE A 263 -14.97 18.80 -26.13
CA ILE A 263 -15.32 19.49 -24.89
C ILE A 263 -14.74 20.88 -25.02
N GLY A 264 -15.64 21.89 -25.22
CA GLY A 264 -15.27 23.25 -25.47
C GLY A 264 -14.21 23.78 -24.51
N ALA A 265 -13.21 24.45 -25.04
CA ALA A 265 -12.05 24.98 -24.33
C ALA A 265 -12.40 25.93 -23.16
N ASP A 266 -13.65 26.42 -23.11
CA ASP A 266 -14.11 27.37 -22.11
C ASP A 266 -14.38 26.76 -20.71
N ALA A 267 -14.65 25.45 -20.63
CA ALA A 267 -14.87 24.77 -19.34
C ALA A 267 -13.65 23.95 -18.94
N SER A 268 -12.60 24.59 -18.44
CA SER A 268 -11.35 23.91 -18.09
C SER A 268 -10.57 24.63 -16.99
N ILE A 269 -9.68 23.89 -16.33
CA ILE A 269 -8.59 24.47 -15.52
C ILE A 269 -7.38 24.62 -16.43
N GLN A 270 -6.86 25.84 -16.57
CA GLN A 270 -5.69 26.15 -17.37
C GLN A 270 -4.58 26.71 -16.48
N MET A 271 -3.36 26.23 -16.66
CA MET A 271 -2.17 26.70 -15.96
C MET A 271 -1.17 27.23 -16.98
N LYS A 272 -0.56 28.40 -16.71
CA LYS A 272 0.49 28.97 -17.54
C LYS A 272 1.61 29.53 -16.69
N ASP A 273 2.86 29.12 -17.01
CA ASP A 273 4.11 29.54 -16.35
C ASP A 273 4.09 29.36 -14.83
N VAL A 274 3.39 28.34 -14.34
CA VAL A 274 3.21 28.12 -12.90
C VAL A 274 4.46 27.54 -12.27
N CYS A 275 4.98 28.23 -11.23
CA CYS A 275 6.09 27.75 -10.43
C CYS A 275 5.72 27.73 -8.95
N PHE A 276 6.20 26.68 -8.25
CA PHE A 276 6.08 26.55 -6.80
C PHE A 276 7.37 26.01 -6.17
N SER A 277 7.69 26.47 -4.95
CA SER A 277 8.76 25.92 -4.10
C SER A 277 8.36 25.97 -2.64
N TYR A 278 8.64 24.88 -1.91
CA TYR A 278 8.39 24.80 -0.46
C TYR A 278 9.29 25.73 0.36
N THR A 279 10.51 25.94 -0.07
CA THR A 279 11.49 26.80 0.64
C THR A 279 11.57 28.18 0.01
N LYS A 280 11.89 29.20 0.86
CA LYS A 280 12.22 30.56 0.40
C LYS A 280 13.63 30.66 -0.21
N TYR A 281 14.46 29.62 -0.05
CA TYR A 281 15.86 29.64 -0.51
C TYR A 281 15.96 29.43 -2.02
N LYS A 282 17.03 29.99 -2.62
CA LYS A 282 17.34 30.00 -4.05
C LYS A 282 17.75 28.60 -4.57
N GLY A 283 16.84 27.64 -4.50
CA GLY A 283 16.98 26.33 -5.14
C GLY A 283 16.08 26.21 -6.37
N GLN A 284 16.22 25.12 -7.11
CA GLN A 284 15.28 24.81 -8.19
C GLN A 284 13.85 24.72 -7.66
N PRO A 285 12.84 25.23 -8.40
CA PRO A 285 11.46 25.12 -7.99
C PRO A 285 11.04 23.65 -7.84
N SER A 286 10.23 23.36 -6.82
CA SER A 286 9.69 22.02 -6.58
C SER A 286 8.65 21.60 -7.62
N LEU A 287 8.08 22.58 -8.34
CA LEU A 287 7.15 22.38 -9.45
C LEU A 287 7.33 23.51 -10.46
N THR A 288 7.44 23.13 -11.73
CA THR A 288 7.44 24.07 -12.87
C THR A 288 6.53 23.50 -13.95
N ILE A 289 5.47 24.23 -14.28
CA ILE A 289 4.48 23.89 -15.30
C ILE A 289 4.44 25.03 -16.32
N PRO A 290 5.06 24.86 -17.49
CA PRO A 290 4.99 25.87 -18.54
C PRO A 290 3.55 26.08 -19.00
N GLU A 291 2.87 24.99 -19.32
CA GLU A 291 1.46 25.00 -19.72
C GLU A 291 0.80 23.65 -19.38
N ALA A 292 -0.43 23.70 -18.89
CA ALA A 292 -1.28 22.53 -18.69
C ALA A 292 -2.76 22.91 -18.79
N CYS A 293 -3.56 22.02 -19.37
CA CYS A 293 -5.01 22.17 -19.46
C CYS A 293 -5.69 20.90 -18.94
N PHE A 294 -6.70 21.08 -18.08
CA PHE A 294 -7.51 20.02 -17.50
C PHE A 294 -8.98 20.27 -17.91
N PRO A 295 -9.47 19.57 -18.95
CA PRO A 295 -10.84 19.76 -19.44
C PRO A 295 -11.89 19.40 -18.38
N ALA A 296 -13.01 20.13 -18.36
CA ALA A 296 -14.13 19.80 -17.48
C ALA A 296 -14.81 18.48 -17.89
N GLY A 297 -15.43 17.83 -16.93
CA GLY A 297 -16.14 16.55 -17.15
C GLY A 297 -15.25 15.35 -17.45
N THR A 298 -13.93 15.48 -17.35
CA THR A 298 -12.98 14.40 -17.59
C THR A 298 -12.32 13.90 -16.32
N VAL A 299 -11.94 12.61 -16.30
CA VAL A 299 -11.09 12.03 -15.27
C VAL A 299 -9.65 12.07 -15.76
N ILE A 300 -8.78 12.76 -15.04
CA ILE A 300 -7.40 12.99 -15.42
C ILE A 300 -6.46 12.23 -14.46
N ALA A 301 -5.66 11.33 -14.98
CA ALA A 301 -4.64 10.62 -14.23
C ALA A 301 -3.30 11.37 -14.27
N VAL A 302 -2.80 11.81 -13.12
CA VAL A 302 -1.46 12.38 -12.98
C VAL A 302 -0.48 11.26 -12.61
N THR A 303 0.40 10.92 -13.54
CA THR A 303 1.35 9.81 -13.39
C THR A 303 2.80 10.31 -13.30
N GLY A 304 3.70 9.47 -12.82
CA GLY A 304 5.12 9.76 -12.66
C GLY A 304 5.74 9.10 -11.44
N ASN A 305 7.07 9.13 -11.32
CA ASN A 305 7.81 8.55 -10.21
C ASN A 305 7.51 9.26 -8.87
N ASN A 306 7.86 8.61 -7.77
CA ASN A 306 7.79 9.25 -6.46
C ASN A 306 8.74 10.46 -6.43
N GLY A 307 8.27 11.57 -5.80
CA GLY A 307 9.03 12.82 -5.81
C GLY A 307 8.88 13.69 -7.08
N ALA A 308 8.21 13.24 -8.14
CA ALA A 308 8.02 14.00 -9.38
C ALA A 308 7.11 15.24 -9.26
N GLY A 309 6.56 15.51 -8.06
CA GLY A 309 5.71 16.69 -7.82
C GLY A 309 4.21 16.49 -8.03
N LYS A 310 3.72 15.25 -8.18
CA LYS A 310 2.28 14.94 -8.39
C LYS A 310 1.38 15.57 -7.31
N SER A 311 1.67 15.29 -6.04
CA SER A 311 0.90 15.84 -4.92
C SER A 311 1.02 17.37 -4.84
N THR A 312 2.18 17.93 -5.17
CA THR A 312 2.40 19.37 -5.25
C THR A 312 1.54 19.99 -6.35
N LEU A 313 1.48 19.36 -7.53
CA LEU A 313 0.63 19.81 -8.64
C LEU A 313 -0.85 19.85 -8.22
N VAL A 314 -1.37 18.74 -7.68
CA VAL A 314 -2.76 18.65 -7.23
C VAL A 314 -3.06 19.69 -6.15
N SER A 315 -2.16 19.89 -5.20
CA SER A 315 -2.29 20.92 -4.14
C SER A 315 -2.26 22.35 -4.69
N VAL A 316 -1.47 22.62 -5.73
CA VAL A 316 -1.46 23.93 -6.42
C VAL A 316 -2.75 24.12 -7.21
N VAL A 317 -3.21 23.12 -7.95
CA VAL A 317 -4.48 23.16 -8.70
C VAL A 317 -5.65 23.45 -7.75
N GLY A 318 -5.77 22.71 -6.65
CA GLY A 318 -6.81 22.88 -5.64
C GLY A 318 -6.68 24.11 -4.75
N GLY A 319 -5.59 24.89 -4.87
CA GLY A 319 -5.41 26.12 -4.10
C GLY A 319 -4.87 25.94 -2.68
N LEU A 320 -4.56 24.69 -2.24
CA LEU A 320 -3.91 24.43 -0.95
C LEU A 320 -2.50 25.02 -0.90
N LEU A 321 -1.82 25.06 -2.04
CA LEU A 321 -0.51 25.69 -2.20
C LEU A 321 -0.62 26.86 -3.16
N LYS A 322 -0.14 28.04 -2.71
CA LYS A 322 -0.13 29.25 -3.54
C LYS A 322 1.08 29.21 -4.47
N ASN A 323 0.84 29.24 -5.79
CA ASN A 323 1.91 29.39 -6.77
C ASN A 323 2.68 30.71 -6.59
N LYS A 324 4.00 30.65 -6.76
CA LYS A 324 4.88 31.84 -6.65
C LYS A 324 4.89 32.69 -7.92
N LYS A 325 4.71 32.03 -9.09
CA LYS A 325 4.64 32.63 -10.41
C LYS A 325 3.58 31.95 -11.23
N GLY A 326 3.20 32.58 -12.35
CA GLY A 326 2.24 32.07 -13.30
C GLY A 326 0.78 32.25 -12.89
N THR A 327 -0.10 31.81 -13.74
CA THR A 327 -1.55 31.98 -13.61
C THR A 327 -2.27 30.65 -13.66
N VAL A 328 -3.34 30.53 -12.86
CA VAL A 328 -4.29 29.42 -12.93
C VAL A 328 -5.64 30.01 -13.24
N LYS A 329 -6.26 29.55 -14.33
CA LYS A 329 -7.59 29.95 -14.76
C LYS A 329 -8.58 28.83 -14.53
N LEU A 330 -9.81 29.18 -14.17
CA LEU A 330 -10.95 28.28 -14.15
C LEU A 330 -12.01 28.89 -15.04
N ASN A 331 -12.46 28.18 -16.09
CA ASN A 331 -13.42 28.62 -17.06
C ASN A 331 -13.05 30.02 -17.66
N GLY A 332 -11.79 30.16 -18.09
CA GLY A 332 -11.25 31.40 -18.66
C GLY A 332 -10.86 32.49 -17.65
N ASN A 333 -11.36 32.46 -16.43
CA ASN A 333 -11.11 33.48 -15.40
C ASN A 333 -9.91 33.12 -14.50
N ILE A 334 -9.02 34.10 -14.27
CA ILE A 334 -7.89 33.91 -13.36
C ILE A 334 -8.42 33.73 -11.93
N GLN A 335 -7.97 32.67 -11.25
CA GLN A 335 -8.36 32.33 -9.88
C GLN A 335 -7.17 32.42 -8.93
N SER A 336 -7.35 33.11 -7.81
CA SER A 336 -6.42 33.05 -6.70
C SER A 336 -6.44 31.68 -6.02
N ALA A 337 -5.41 31.36 -5.25
CA ALA A 337 -5.39 30.11 -4.47
C ALA A 337 -6.61 30.00 -3.53
N LYS A 338 -7.01 31.11 -2.89
CA LYS A 338 -8.16 31.16 -1.99
C LYS A 338 -9.49 30.86 -2.74
N GLU A 339 -9.69 31.41 -3.92
CA GLU A 339 -10.88 31.15 -4.73
C GLU A 339 -10.96 29.69 -5.17
N ARG A 340 -9.83 29.11 -5.57
CA ARG A 340 -9.76 27.68 -5.94
C ARG A 340 -10.12 26.74 -4.78
N LEU A 341 -9.74 27.07 -3.54
CA LEU A 341 -10.12 26.30 -2.35
C LEU A 341 -11.64 26.22 -2.14
N PHE A 342 -12.41 27.24 -2.54
CA PHE A 342 -13.87 27.24 -2.40
C PHE A 342 -14.60 26.40 -3.47
N VAL A 343 -13.93 26.10 -4.58
CA VAL A 343 -14.53 25.38 -5.72
C VAL A 343 -13.90 24.01 -5.96
N SER A 344 -13.02 23.57 -5.07
CA SER A 344 -12.35 22.29 -5.16
C SER A 344 -12.39 21.55 -3.85
N TYR A 345 -12.38 20.22 -3.91
CA TYR A 345 -12.19 19.34 -2.75
C TYR A 345 -11.03 18.40 -3.01
N MET A 346 -10.19 18.19 -2.01
CA MET A 346 -9.04 17.29 -2.10
C MET A 346 -9.19 16.16 -1.11
N VAL A 347 -9.27 14.93 -1.60
CA VAL A 347 -9.14 13.73 -0.78
C VAL A 347 -7.66 13.43 -0.60
N MET A 348 -7.18 13.46 0.63
CA MET A 348 -5.78 13.26 0.96
C MET A 348 -5.39 11.78 0.90
N GLN A 349 -4.10 11.49 0.65
CA GLN A 349 -3.56 10.13 0.71
C GLN A 349 -3.72 9.55 2.13
N GLU A 350 -3.40 10.32 3.15
CA GLU A 350 -3.59 9.99 4.57
C GLU A 350 -4.93 10.56 5.05
N VAL A 351 -6.01 9.83 4.80
CA VAL A 351 -7.38 10.30 5.15
C VAL A 351 -7.60 10.55 6.63
N ASN A 352 -6.78 9.96 7.52
CA ASN A 352 -6.83 10.22 8.96
C ASN A 352 -6.60 11.71 9.33
N HIS A 353 -5.87 12.45 8.48
CA HIS A 353 -5.62 13.87 8.69
C HIS A 353 -6.78 14.76 8.23
N GLN A 354 -7.84 14.17 7.70
CA GLN A 354 -8.96 14.86 7.08
C GLN A 354 -10.30 14.57 7.79
N LEU A 355 -10.33 13.62 8.72
CA LEU A 355 -11.53 13.21 9.44
C LEU A 355 -11.47 13.74 10.87
N PHE A 356 -12.41 14.61 11.25
CA PHE A 356 -12.35 15.41 12.48
C PHE A 356 -13.56 15.27 13.40
N THR A 357 -14.70 14.74 12.89
CA THR A 357 -15.96 14.72 13.61
C THR A 357 -16.19 13.43 14.40
N ASP A 358 -17.23 13.43 15.25
CA ASP A 358 -17.57 12.30 16.10
C ASP A 358 -18.38 11.21 15.35
N SER A 359 -18.95 11.53 14.19
CA SER A 359 -19.70 10.56 13.40
C SER A 359 -19.47 10.73 11.88
N VAL A 360 -19.63 9.63 11.13
CA VAL A 360 -19.57 9.65 9.65
C VAL A 360 -20.60 10.62 9.07
N LYS A 361 -21.79 10.69 9.63
CA LYS A 361 -22.84 11.63 9.21
C LYS A 361 -22.36 13.08 9.31
N GLU A 362 -21.80 13.45 10.46
CA GLU A 362 -21.29 14.81 10.70
C GLU A 362 -20.10 15.14 9.79
N GLU A 363 -19.22 14.16 9.52
CA GLU A 363 -18.08 14.34 8.65
C GLU A 363 -18.51 14.71 7.21
N ILE A 364 -19.53 14.03 6.69
CA ILE A 364 -20.02 14.27 5.33
C ILE A 364 -20.65 15.65 5.21
N VAL A 365 -21.36 16.14 6.23
CA VAL A 365 -22.02 17.45 6.19
C VAL A 365 -21.17 18.58 6.75
N LEU A 366 -19.91 18.31 7.11
CA LEU A 366 -19.02 19.30 7.69
C LEU A 366 -18.84 20.52 6.77
N GLY A 367 -19.21 21.70 7.26
CA GLY A 367 -19.15 22.96 6.49
C GLY A 367 -20.33 23.21 5.55
N VAL A 368 -21.26 22.27 5.42
CA VAL A 368 -22.49 22.46 4.60
C VAL A 368 -23.53 23.24 5.41
N LYS A 369 -23.97 24.39 4.86
CA LYS A 369 -25.08 25.15 5.43
C LYS A 369 -26.39 24.50 5.02
N ASN A 370 -27.21 24.08 5.98
CA ASN A 370 -28.50 23.42 5.76
C ASN A 370 -28.40 22.13 4.91
N PRO A 371 -27.80 21.06 5.47
CA PRO A 371 -27.64 19.82 4.74
C PRO A 371 -29.02 19.20 4.41
N ASP A 372 -29.17 18.77 3.13
CA ASP A 372 -30.34 18.01 2.71
C ASP A 372 -30.21 16.55 3.13
N GLU A 373 -31.10 16.06 3.98
CA GLU A 373 -31.09 14.66 4.43
C GLU A 373 -31.31 13.65 3.30
N ARG A 374 -32.00 14.01 2.22
CA ARG A 374 -32.18 13.11 1.07
C ARG A 374 -30.87 12.96 0.30
N ALA A 375 -30.17 14.06 0.08
CA ALA A 375 -28.86 14.05 -0.56
C ALA A 375 -27.84 13.27 0.27
N LEU A 376 -27.81 13.48 1.59
CA LEU A 376 -26.95 12.76 2.52
C LEU A 376 -27.20 11.24 2.45
N ASN A 377 -28.46 10.81 2.53
CA ASN A 377 -28.81 9.38 2.48
C ASN A 377 -28.44 8.77 1.11
N ALA A 378 -28.63 9.50 0.00
CA ALA A 378 -28.23 9.05 -1.32
C ALA A 378 -26.71 8.83 -1.43
N VAL A 379 -25.90 9.73 -0.86
CA VAL A 379 -24.43 9.61 -0.83
C VAL A 379 -24.00 8.44 0.06
N LEU A 380 -24.59 8.29 1.26
CA LEU A 380 -24.30 7.17 2.16
C LEU A 380 -24.58 5.82 1.51
N THR A 381 -25.72 5.68 0.83
CA THR A 381 -26.08 4.44 0.10
C THR A 381 -25.14 4.20 -1.08
N LYS A 382 -24.85 5.24 -1.90
CA LYS A 382 -23.97 5.14 -3.07
C LYS A 382 -22.54 4.74 -2.70
N MET A 383 -22.05 5.19 -1.54
CA MET A 383 -20.73 4.86 -1.02
C MET A 383 -20.70 3.57 -0.18
N ASP A 384 -21.85 2.90 0.01
CA ASP A 384 -21.98 1.69 0.84
C ASP A 384 -21.41 1.90 2.27
N ILE A 385 -21.81 3.01 2.90
CA ILE A 385 -21.42 3.40 4.27
C ILE A 385 -22.61 3.75 5.16
N GLU A 386 -23.84 3.49 4.73
CA GLU A 386 -25.06 3.83 5.45
C GLU A 386 -25.09 3.20 6.87
N ARG A 387 -24.65 1.93 6.99
CA ARG A 387 -24.59 1.23 8.28
C ARG A 387 -23.54 1.78 9.23
N LEU A 388 -22.67 2.67 8.74
CA LEU A 388 -21.57 3.25 9.48
C LEU A 388 -21.84 4.71 9.89
N LYS A 389 -23.01 5.27 9.53
CA LYS A 389 -23.33 6.70 9.64
C LYS A 389 -23.13 7.30 11.04
N ASP A 390 -23.42 6.51 12.06
CA ASP A 390 -23.34 6.92 13.47
C ASP A 390 -22.02 6.49 14.15
N ARG A 391 -21.11 5.83 13.43
CA ARG A 391 -19.80 5.42 13.96
C ARG A 391 -18.79 6.55 13.90
N HIS A 392 -17.90 6.57 14.88
CA HIS A 392 -16.75 7.49 14.88
C HIS A 392 -15.80 7.13 13.71
N PRO A 393 -15.39 8.10 12.85
CA PRO A 393 -14.56 7.83 11.67
C PRO A 393 -13.25 7.09 11.97
N MET A 394 -12.65 7.32 13.14
CA MET A 394 -11.40 6.66 13.53
C MET A 394 -11.52 5.15 13.77
N THR A 395 -12.73 4.64 14.04
CA THR A 395 -13.00 3.21 14.24
C THR A 395 -13.14 2.43 12.92
N LEU A 396 -13.17 3.13 11.79
CA LEU A 396 -13.38 2.55 10.48
C LEU A 396 -12.08 1.96 9.88
N SER A 397 -12.24 0.96 9.01
CA SER A 397 -11.12 0.48 8.19
C SER A 397 -10.62 1.55 7.21
N GLY A 398 -9.37 1.42 6.72
CA GLY A 398 -8.79 2.38 5.78
C GLY A 398 -9.66 2.62 4.54
N GLY A 399 -10.23 1.56 3.95
CA GLY A 399 -11.11 1.69 2.79
C GLY A 399 -12.47 2.36 3.13
N GLN A 400 -13.00 2.12 4.34
CA GLN A 400 -14.22 2.81 4.81
C GLN A 400 -13.93 4.30 5.05
N LYS A 401 -12.83 4.65 5.70
CA LYS A 401 -12.38 6.05 5.88
C LYS A 401 -12.23 6.77 4.54
N GLN A 402 -11.66 6.12 3.54
CA GLN A 402 -11.50 6.69 2.21
C GLN A 402 -12.85 6.96 1.54
N ARG A 403 -13.82 6.03 1.68
CA ARG A 403 -15.19 6.23 1.19
C ARG A 403 -15.90 7.39 1.89
N VAL A 404 -15.69 7.56 3.20
CA VAL A 404 -16.21 8.72 3.95
C VAL A 404 -15.60 10.03 3.43
N ALA A 405 -14.28 10.10 3.23
CA ALA A 405 -13.62 11.29 2.70
C ALA A 405 -14.07 11.63 1.27
N ILE A 406 -14.36 10.62 0.44
CA ILE A 406 -14.96 10.83 -0.90
C ILE A 406 -16.41 11.30 -0.76
N ALA A 407 -17.19 10.72 0.14
CA ALA A 407 -18.58 11.13 0.40
C ALA A 407 -18.69 12.60 0.82
N ALA A 408 -17.72 13.10 1.60
CA ALA A 408 -17.64 14.50 1.99
C ALA A 408 -17.28 15.45 0.84
N ALA A 409 -16.80 14.92 -0.30
CA ALA A 409 -16.47 15.69 -1.49
C ALA A 409 -17.66 15.81 -2.48
N VAL A 410 -18.71 15.02 -2.30
CA VAL A 410 -19.89 14.92 -3.18
C VAL A 410 -21.05 15.70 -2.63
#